data_03ee5075c2e54b6baa24c065e6e75d0d
#
_entry.id   03ee5075c2e54b6baa24c065e6e75d0d
#
_cell.length_a   1.000
_cell.length_b   1.000
_cell.length_c   1.000
_cell.angle_alpha   90.00
_cell.angle_beta   90.00
_cell.angle_gamma   90.00
#
_symmetry.space_group_name_H-M   'P 1'
#
loop_
_entity.id
_entity.type
_entity.pdbx_description
1 polymer ?
#
loop_
_entity_poly.entity_id
_entity_poly.type
_entity_poly.pdbx_seq_one_letter_code
_entity_poly.pdbx_strand_id
1 'polypeptide(L)'
;EILIGLVGSEMCIRDRLKYSIRIKNAEEVDIGFHSRYNCKEKTYAYVINNEEQASAIFRNMEYHFPKKLDVEKMKEAAIYFIGEHDFAAFKSSGTSSKSSVRTIYNAEVVENNGRIIIKLTGNGFLYNMVRIISGTLLEVGQGTIKPEEIEKIIQEKDRKKAGKTLPPQGLYLVKVEYA
;
A
#
# COMPACT_ATOMS: atom_id res chain seq x y z
N GLU A 1 -29.72 -6.27 -25.42
CA GLU A 1 -28.73 -5.97 -26.50
C GLU A 1 -27.44 -5.33 -25.95
N ILE A 2 -27.51 -4.39 -25.00
CA ILE A 2 -26.36 -3.70 -24.43
C ILE A 2 -25.45 -4.66 -23.61
N LEU A 3 -26.04 -5.60 -22.87
CA LEU A 3 -25.31 -6.63 -22.12
C LEU A 3 -24.48 -7.56 -23.01
N ILE A 4 -24.94 -7.88 -24.21
CA ILE A 4 -24.23 -8.72 -25.19
C ILE A 4 -22.97 -7.99 -25.69
N GLY A 5 -23.04 -6.69 -25.88
CA GLY A 5 -21.90 -5.86 -26.28
C GLY A 5 -20.79 -5.79 -25.21
N LEU A 6 -21.15 -5.66 -23.93
CA LEU A 6 -20.22 -5.64 -22.80
C LEU A 6 -19.51 -6.99 -22.62
N VAL A 7 -20.25 -8.10 -22.62
CA VAL A 7 -19.70 -9.46 -22.51
C VAL A 7 -18.75 -9.75 -23.68
N GLY A 8 -19.10 -9.34 -24.90
CA GLY A 8 -18.21 -9.45 -26.06
C GLY A 8 -16.93 -8.62 -25.92
N SER A 9 -17.03 -7.41 -25.36
CA SER A 9 -15.87 -6.54 -25.11
C SER A 9 -14.93 -7.11 -24.05
N GLU A 10 -15.46 -7.64 -22.94
CA GLU A 10 -14.65 -8.30 -21.93
C GLU A 10 -13.88 -9.49 -22.47
N MET A 11 -14.53 -10.35 -23.26
CA MET A 11 -13.92 -11.54 -23.83
C MET A 11 -12.81 -11.16 -24.82
N CYS A 12 -13.05 -10.19 -25.69
CA CYS A 12 -12.04 -9.69 -26.63
C CYS A 12 -10.84 -9.05 -25.94
N ILE A 13 -11.05 -8.37 -24.79
CA ILE A 13 -9.97 -7.78 -24.01
C ILE A 13 -9.17 -8.89 -23.32
N ARG A 14 -9.82 -9.89 -22.73
CA ARG A 14 -9.17 -11.02 -22.05
C ARG A 14 -8.25 -11.80 -22.96
N ASP A 15 -8.65 -12.03 -24.21
CA ASP A 15 -7.87 -12.80 -25.18
C ASP A 15 -6.61 -12.07 -25.64
N ARG A 16 -6.59 -10.74 -25.54
CA ARG A 16 -5.45 -9.90 -25.95
C ARG A 16 -4.50 -9.56 -24.81
N LEU A 17 -4.90 -9.79 -23.57
CA LEU A 17 -4.08 -9.47 -22.41
C LEU A 17 -3.08 -10.60 -22.09
N LYS A 18 -1.90 -10.21 -21.57
CA LYS A 18 -0.91 -11.18 -21.08
C LYS A 18 -1.50 -12.02 -19.95
N TYR A 19 -1.01 -13.25 -19.78
CA TYR A 19 -1.49 -14.21 -18.77
C TYR A 19 -1.52 -13.68 -17.33
N SER A 20 -0.70 -12.68 -17.03
CA SER A 20 -0.66 -12.04 -15.70
C SER A 20 -1.81 -11.06 -15.43
N ILE A 21 -2.63 -10.74 -16.43
CA ILE A 21 -3.74 -9.79 -16.32
C ILE A 21 -5.06 -10.52 -16.54
N ARG A 22 -6.03 -10.31 -15.66
CA ARG A 22 -7.39 -10.87 -15.76
C ARG A 22 -8.41 -9.80 -15.45
N ILE A 23 -9.32 -9.57 -16.43
CA ILE A 23 -10.50 -8.73 -16.23
C ILE A 23 -11.53 -9.57 -15.46
N LYS A 24 -11.97 -9.08 -14.33
CA LYS A 24 -12.99 -9.77 -13.51
C LYS A 24 -14.39 -9.32 -13.87
N ASN A 25 -14.57 -8.04 -14.08
CA ASN A 25 -15.85 -7.43 -14.40
C ASN A 25 -15.64 -6.15 -15.21
N ALA A 26 -16.65 -5.76 -15.99
CA ALA A 26 -16.76 -4.46 -16.65
C ALA A 26 -18.19 -3.97 -16.47
N GLU A 27 -18.36 -2.67 -16.24
CA GLU A 27 -19.66 -2.03 -16.03
C GLU A 27 -19.68 -0.67 -16.72
N GLU A 28 -20.87 -0.25 -17.15
CA GLU A 28 -21.07 1.10 -17.65
C GLU A 28 -21.14 2.09 -16.51
N VAL A 29 -20.51 3.24 -16.72
CA VAL A 29 -20.47 4.34 -15.75
C VAL A 29 -20.84 5.65 -16.44
N ASP A 30 -21.18 6.67 -15.65
CA ASP A 30 -21.46 8.01 -16.18
C ASP A 30 -20.26 8.55 -16.97
N ILE A 31 -20.55 9.33 -18.03
CA ILE A 31 -19.53 9.90 -18.92
C ILE A 31 -18.51 10.79 -18.18
N GLY A 32 -18.90 11.36 -17.04
CA GLY A 32 -18.04 12.16 -16.17
C GLY A 32 -17.15 11.34 -15.20
N PHE A 33 -17.31 10.00 -15.18
CA PHE A 33 -16.55 9.15 -14.27
C PHE A 33 -15.07 9.13 -14.62
N HIS A 34 -14.26 9.33 -13.57
CA HIS A 34 -12.80 9.24 -13.70
C HIS A 34 -12.23 8.37 -12.58
N SER A 35 -11.69 7.18 -12.91
CA SER A 35 -11.21 6.17 -11.96
C SER A 35 -10.18 6.66 -10.93
N ARG A 36 -9.47 7.75 -11.20
CA ARG A 36 -8.53 8.36 -10.25
C ARG A 36 -9.17 9.43 -9.38
N TYR A 37 -10.05 10.26 -9.93
CA TYR A 37 -10.58 11.43 -9.23
C TYR A 37 -11.87 11.16 -8.48
N ASN A 38 -12.69 10.20 -8.95
CA ASN A 38 -13.92 9.78 -8.26
C ASN A 38 -13.68 8.70 -7.18
N CYS A 39 -12.42 8.36 -6.92
CA CYS A 39 -12.08 7.42 -5.88
C CYS A 39 -12.25 8.05 -4.49
N LYS A 40 -13.06 7.42 -3.64
CA LYS A 40 -13.26 7.80 -2.23
C LYS A 40 -12.15 7.30 -1.33
N GLU A 41 -11.84 6.01 -1.46
CA GLU A 41 -10.78 5.40 -0.67
C GLU A 41 -10.05 4.30 -1.42
N LYS A 42 -8.82 4.07 -1.00
CA LYS A 42 -7.94 2.99 -1.48
C LYS A 42 -7.38 2.22 -0.30
N THR A 43 -7.35 0.92 -0.44
CA THR A 43 -6.66 0.04 0.49
C THR A 43 -5.47 -0.60 -0.20
N TYR A 44 -4.29 -0.42 0.39
CA TYR A 44 -3.08 -1.12 0.01
C TYR A 44 -2.66 -2.09 1.10
N ALA A 45 -2.01 -3.17 0.70
CA ALA A 45 -1.30 -4.06 1.59
C ALA A 45 0.16 -4.18 1.16
N TYR A 46 1.05 -4.31 2.14
CA TYR A 46 2.44 -4.66 1.91
C TYR A 46 2.77 -5.94 2.67
N VAL A 47 3.30 -6.93 1.97
CA VAL A 47 3.59 -8.27 2.52
C VAL A 47 5.09 -8.45 2.72
N ILE A 48 5.46 -8.75 3.96
CA ILE A 48 6.83 -9.09 4.37
C ILE A 48 6.82 -10.58 4.75
N ASN A 49 7.64 -11.38 4.08
CA ASN A 49 7.95 -12.74 4.54
C ASN A 49 9.04 -12.64 5.61
N ASN A 50 8.69 -12.97 6.85
CA ASN A 50 9.58 -12.92 8.01
C ASN A 50 10.07 -14.31 8.45
N GLU A 51 9.91 -15.31 7.58
CA GLU A 51 10.48 -16.65 7.80
C GLU A 51 12.01 -16.63 7.55
N GLU A 52 12.71 -17.59 8.13
CA GLU A 52 14.15 -17.76 7.93
C GLU A 52 14.49 -18.00 6.46
N GLN A 53 13.68 -18.80 5.77
CA GLN A 53 13.84 -19.17 4.38
C GLN A 53 12.92 -18.37 3.45
N ALA A 54 13.49 -17.87 2.34
CA ALA A 54 12.71 -17.22 1.30
C ALA A 54 11.81 -18.22 0.57
N SER A 55 10.60 -17.82 0.23
CA SER A 55 9.71 -18.63 -0.59
C SER A 55 10.14 -18.60 -2.07
N ALA A 56 10.41 -19.76 -2.66
CA ALA A 56 10.69 -19.87 -4.09
C ALA A 56 9.48 -19.49 -4.96
N ILE A 57 8.26 -19.81 -4.48
CA ILE A 57 7.01 -19.56 -5.22
C ILE A 57 6.63 -18.07 -5.13
N PHE A 58 6.71 -17.47 -3.93
CA PHE A 58 6.24 -16.09 -3.69
C PHE A 58 7.35 -15.04 -3.80
N ARG A 59 8.56 -15.38 -4.28
CA ARG A 59 9.71 -14.46 -4.36
C ARG A 59 9.44 -13.11 -5.05
N ASN A 60 8.48 -13.08 -5.98
CA ASN A 60 8.08 -11.87 -6.71
C ASN A 60 6.79 -11.24 -6.16
N MET A 61 6.25 -11.76 -5.04
CA MET A 61 4.96 -11.37 -4.47
C MET A 61 5.07 -10.94 -3.01
N GLU A 62 6.24 -11.06 -2.39
CA GLU A 62 6.51 -10.67 -1.00
C GLU A 62 7.94 -10.16 -0.86
N TYR A 63 8.19 -9.33 0.15
CA TYR A 63 9.53 -8.89 0.51
C TYR A 63 10.08 -9.82 1.59
N HIS A 64 11.14 -10.58 1.29
CA HIS A 64 11.78 -11.45 2.27
C HIS A 64 12.69 -10.66 3.21
N PHE A 65 12.46 -10.82 4.51
CA PHE A 65 13.28 -10.23 5.57
C PHE A 65 13.44 -11.24 6.72
N PRO A 66 14.56 -11.99 6.80
CA PRO A 66 14.71 -13.14 7.70
C PRO A 66 15.01 -12.78 9.16
N LYS A 67 15.35 -11.52 9.45
CA LYS A 67 15.62 -11.11 10.83
C LYS A 67 14.29 -10.97 11.59
N LYS A 68 14.25 -11.48 12.83
CA LYS A 68 13.08 -11.38 13.68
C LYS A 68 12.64 -9.92 13.85
N LEU A 69 11.34 -9.68 13.72
CA LEU A 69 10.70 -8.39 13.91
C LEU A 69 9.77 -8.43 15.13
N ASP A 70 9.74 -7.32 15.86
CA ASP A 70 8.78 -7.11 16.95
C ASP A 70 7.47 -6.58 16.36
N VAL A 71 6.54 -7.50 16.08
CA VAL A 71 5.26 -7.17 15.42
C VAL A 71 4.37 -6.32 16.32
N GLU A 72 4.45 -6.48 17.65
CA GLU A 72 3.64 -5.68 18.58
C GLU A 72 4.05 -4.21 18.53
N LYS A 73 5.35 -3.91 18.50
CA LYS A 73 5.81 -2.53 18.29
C LYS A 73 5.42 -1.97 16.91
N MET A 74 5.40 -2.81 15.87
CA MET A 74 4.92 -2.38 14.54
C MET A 74 3.42 -2.03 14.57
N LYS A 75 2.60 -2.80 15.30
CA LYS A 75 1.16 -2.50 15.51
C LYS A 75 0.97 -1.18 16.26
N GLU A 76 1.71 -0.99 17.35
CA GLU A 76 1.70 0.24 18.12
C GLU A 76 2.08 1.46 17.27
N ALA A 77 3.15 1.35 16.50
CA ALA A 77 3.61 2.40 15.60
C ALA A 77 2.63 2.71 14.46
N ALA A 78 1.89 1.71 13.98
CA ALA A 78 0.93 1.88 12.87
C ALA A 78 -0.20 2.85 13.23
N ILE A 79 -0.59 2.93 14.49
CA ILE A 79 -1.68 3.78 14.97
C ILE A 79 -1.37 5.27 14.75
N TYR A 80 -0.11 5.68 14.85
CA TYR A 80 0.31 7.07 14.67
C TYR A 80 0.14 7.60 13.24
N PHE A 81 -0.04 6.71 12.26
CA PHE A 81 -0.34 7.12 10.88
C PHE A 81 -1.81 7.42 10.63
N ILE A 82 -2.71 7.04 11.55
CA ILE A 82 -4.16 7.25 11.39
C ILE A 82 -4.49 8.73 11.59
N GLY A 83 -5.34 9.26 10.72
CA GLY A 83 -5.76 10.65 10.74
C GLY A 83 -5.28 11.43 9.52
N GLU A 84 -5.54 12.74 9.54
CA GLU A 84 -5.07 13.67 8.53
C GLU A 84 -3.70 14.21 8.90
N HIS A 85 -2.69 13.96 8.06
CA HIS A 85 -1.32 14.39 8.28
C HIS A 85 -0.67 14.88 6.98
N ASP A 86 0.36 15.70 7.13
CA ASP A 86 1.27 16.03 6.03
C ASP A 86 2.35 14.93 5.91
N PHE A 87 2.17 14.03 4.95
CA PHE A 87 3.07 12.92 4.68
C PHE A 87 4.28 13.26 3.82
N ALA A 88 4.80 14.50 3.92
CA ALA A 88 5.97 14.91 3.14
C ALA A 88 7.20 14.03 3.41
N ALA A 89 7.41 13.55 4.65
CA ALA A 89 8.46 12.59 5.00
C ALA A 89 8.29 11.21 4.32
N PHE A 90 7.08 10.87 3.91
CA PHE A 90 6.72 9.55 3.37
C PHE A 90 6.46 9.57 1.85
N LYS A 91 7.02 10.53 1.13
CA LYS A 91 6.94 10.59 -0.33
C LYS A 91 8.31 10.54 -0.99
N SER A 92 8.38 9.94 -2.17
CA SER A 92 9.54 10.06 -3.05
C SER A 92 9.41 11.31 -3.94
N SER A 93 10.55 11.82 -4.43
CA SER A 93 10.61 12.86 -5.46
C SER A 93 9.95 12.40 -6.77
N GLY A 94 9.57 13.35 -7.62
CA GLY A 94 8.96 13.05 -8.94
C GLY A 94 7.43 12.87 -8.90
N THR A 95 6.75 13.33 -7.85
CA THR A 95 5.29 13.33 -7.79
C THR A 95 4.70 14.61 -8.39
N SER A 96 3.59 14.46 -9.14
CA SER A 96 2.77 15.59 -9.64
C SER A 96 1.75 16.10 -8.62
N SER A 97 1.72 15.52 -7.41
CA SER A 97 0.75 15.90 -6.38
C SER A 97 1.04 17.29 -5.83
N LYS A 98 0.04 18.18 -5.89
CA LYS A 98 0.12 19.56 -5.38
C LYS A 98 0.18 19.64 -3.85
N SER A 99 -0.36 18.64 -3.14
CA SER A 99 -0.38 18.56 -1.67
C SER A 99 0.15 17.24 -1.19
N SER A 100 0.87 17.25 -0.05
CA SER A 100 1.33 16.06 0.67
C SER A 100 0.38 15.65 1.82
N VAL A 101 -0.67 16.40 2.07
CA VAL A 101 -1.68 16.07 3.08
C VAL A 101 -2.54 14.91 2.58
N ARG A 102 -2.69 13.88 3.42
CA ARG A 102 -3.54 12.70 3.19
C ARG A 102 -4.20 12.30 4.49
N THR A 103 -5.33 11.63 4.36
CA THR A 103 -6.02 11.02 5.51
C THR A 103 -5.92 9.51 5.42
N ILE A 104 -5.30 8.90 6.41
CA ILE A 104 -5.32 7.45 6.61
C ILE A 104 -6.45 7.12 7.57
N TYR A 105 -7.41 6.30 7.11
CA TYR A 105 -8.58 5.89 7.88
C TYR A 105 -8.30 4.68 8.75
N ASN A 106 -7.43 3.77 8.26
CA ASN A 106 -7.03 2.58 8.99
C ASN A 106 -5.58 2.21 8.65
N ALA A 107 -4.84 1.77 9.68
CA ALA A 107 -3.48 1.26 9.57
C ALA A 107 -3.38 0.00 10.45
N GLU A 108 -3.21 -1.14 9.84
CA GLU A 108 -3.24 -2.45 10.49
C GLU A 108 -1.97 -3.23 10.18
N VAL A 109 -1.44 -3.91 11.18
CA VAL A 109 -0.34 -4.87 11.04
C VAL A 109 -0.80 -6.22 11.55
N VAL A 110 -0.80 -7.23 10.69
CA VAL A 110 -1.22 -8.60 11.02
C VAL A 110 -0.09 -9.55 10.75
N GLU A 111 0.16 -10.46 11.67
CA GLU A 111 1.06 -11.59 11.46
C GLU A 111 0.24 -12.86 11.21
N ASN A 112 0.58 -13.56 10.14
CA ASN A 112 -0.06 -14.83 9.80
C ASN A 112 0.95 -15.74 9.10
N ASN A 113 1.22 -16.90 9.70
CA ASN A 113 2.11 -17.94 9.16
C ASN A 113 3.45 -17.38 8.66
N GLY A 114 4.18 -16.65 9.52
CA GLY A 114 5.49 -16.08 9.21
C GLY A 114 5.47 -14.90 8.24
N ARG A 115 4.27 -14.45 7.84
CA ARG A 115 4.10 -13.25 7.01
C ARG A 115 3.54 -12.11 7.83
N ILE A 116 4.16 -10.95 7.70
CA ILE A 116 3.67 -9.69 8.28
C ILE A 116 3.01 -8.90 7.16
N ILE A 117 1.72 -8.59 7.34
CA ILE A 117 0.91 -7.85 6.38
C ILE A 117 0.60 -6.49 6.98
N ILE A 118 1.10 -5.44 6.35
CA ILE A 118 0.82 -4.04 6.69
C ILE A 118 -0.28 -3.55 5.74
N LYS A 119 -1.44 -3.20 6.27
CA LYS A 119 -2.60 -2.78 5.50
C LYS A 119 -2.96 -1.33 5.83
N LEU A 120 -3.04 -0.49 4.81
CA LEU A 120 -3.32 0.93 4.94
C LEU A 120 -4.53 1.29 4.07
N THR A 121 -5.52 1.96 4.67
CA THR A 121 -6.71 2.48 3.99
C THR A 121 -6.75 3.99 4.15
N GLY A 122 -6.97 4.73 3.05
CA GLY A 122 -7.02 6.20 3.10
C GLY A 122 -7.61 6.82 1.85
N ASN A 123 -7.80 8.14 1.87
CA ASN A 123 -8.35 8.92 0.76
C ASN A 123 -7.44 8.96 -0.48
N GLY A 124 -6.18 8.60 -0.32
CA GLY A 124 -5.19 8.56 -1.38
C GLY A 124 -3.77 8.43 -0.82
N PHE A 125 -2.84 8.06 -1.68
CA PHE A 125 -1.45 7.85 -1.30
C PHE A 125 -0.51 8.61 -2.23
N LEU A 126 0.58 9.12 -1.65
CA LEU A 126 1.66 9.75 -2.39
C LEU A 126 2.55 8.69 -3.07
N TYR A 127 3.39 9.13 -3.98
CA TYR A 127 4.32 8.24 -4.66
C TYR A 127 5.23 7.52 -3.66
N ASN A 128 5.23 6.20 -3.71
CA ASN A 128 5.91 5.28 -2.80
C ASN A 128 5.50 5.35 -1.32
N MET A 129 4.46 6.11 -0.95
CA MET A 129 4.07 6.34 0.44
C MET A 129 3.89 5.04 1.24
N VAL A 130 3.10 4.10 0.75
CA VAL A 130 2.88 2.81 1.42
C VAL A 130 4.18 2.05 1.64
N ARG A 131 5.06 2.01 0.65
CA ARG A 131 6.36 1.33 0.72
C ARG A 131 7.32 1.99 1.72
N ILE A 132 7.25 3.31 1.87
CA ILE A 132 8.06 4.06 2.86
C ILE A 132 7.50 3.84 4.26
N ILE A 133 6.18 3.91 4.45
CA ILE A 133 5.53 3.59 5.73
C ILE A 133 5.89 2.16 6.15
N SER A 134 5.78 1.18 5.23
CA SER A 134 6.14 -0.20 5.51
C SER A 134 7.62 -0.36 5.89
N GLY A 135 8.51 0.42 5.25
CA GLY A 135 9.93 0.44 5.60
C GLY A 135 10.20 1.05 6.97
N THR A 136 9.46 2.09 7.34
CA THR A 136 9.56 2.71 8.66
C THR A 136 9.04 1.75 9.75
N LEU A 137 7.90 1.10 9.52
CA LEU A 137 7.38 0.07 10.44
C LEU A 137 8.33 -1.13 10.56
N LEU A 138 9.01 -1.52 9.48
CA LEU A 138 10.04 -2.55 9.56
C LEU A 138 11.21 -2.11 10.45
N GLU A 139 11.66 -0.86 10.37
CA GLU A 139 12.70 -0.33 11.24
C GLU A 139 12.24 -0.23 12.71
N VAL A 140 10.95 0.02 12.96
CA VAL A 140 10.36 -0.10 14.30
C VAL A 140 10.41 -1.55 14.78
N GLY A 141 10.01 -2.51 13.94
CA GLY A 141 10.09 -3.94 14.28
C GLY A 141 11.52 -4.44 14.57
N GLN A 142 12.52 -3.78 13.98
CA GLN A 142 13.94 -4.03 14.28
C GLN A 142 14.43 -3.34 15.56
N GLY A 143 13.64 -2.43 16.15
CA GLY A 143 14.02 -1.62 17.30
C GLY A 143 14.95 -0.45 16.96
N THR A 144 15.10 -0.09 15.69
CA THR A 144 15.92 1.06 15.25
C THR A 144 15.17 2.38 15.47
N ILE A 145 13.85 2.36 15.32
CA ILE A 145 12.94 3.49 15.56
C ILE A 145 11.97 3.05 16.65
N LYS A 146 11.67 3.91 17.61
CA LYS A 146 10.65 3.64 18.61
C LYS A 146 9.26 3.99 18.05
N PRO A 147 8.17 3.29 18.48
CA PRO A 147 6.81 3.57 18.02
C PRO A 147 6.41 5.04 18.13
N GLU A 148 6.70 5.68 19.27
CA GLU A 148 6.37 7.09 19.53
C GLU A 148 7.15 8.10 18.68
N GLU A 149 8.26 7.71 18.05
CA GLU A 149 9.03 8.58 17.16
C GLU A 149 8.33 8.80 15.81
N ILE A 150 7.34 7.97 15.45
CA ILE A 150 6.58 8.12 14.21
C ILE A 150 5.90 9.49 14.16
N GLU A 151 5.27 9.92 15.24
CA GLU A 151 4.63 11.24 15.32
C GLU A 151 5.62 12.37 15.02
N LYS A 152 6.80 12.30 15.60
CA LYS A 152 7.87 13.27 15.36
C LYS A 152 8.35 13.27 13.91
N ILE A 153 8.48 12.09 13.28
CA ILE A 153 8.87 11.97 11.87
C ILE A 153 7.83 12.63 10.96
N ILE A 154 6.53 12.45 11.26
CA ILE A 154 5.43 13.10 10.53
C ILE A 154 5.53 14.63 10.67
N GLN A 155 5.73 15.14 11.89
CA GLN A 155 5.78 16.58 12.19
C GLN A 155 6.99 17.25 11.54
N GLU A 156 8.15 16.62 11.56
CA GLU A 156 9.40 17.16 11.00
C GLU A 156 9.45 17.17 9.47
N LYS A 157 8.62 16.35 8.81
CA LYS A 157 8.51 16.28 7.34
C LYS A 157 9.82 15.96 6.62
N ASP A 158 10.81 15.44 7.32
CA ASP A 158 12.12 15.10 6.77
C ASP A 158 12.14 13.64 6.28
N ARG A 159 12.27 13.46 4.96
CA ARG A 159 12.36 12.13 4.32
C ARG A 159 13.51 11.28 4.87
N LYS A 160 14.60 11.89 5.34
CA LYS A 160 15.78 11.18 5.85
C LYS A 160 15.51 10.48 7.19
N LYS A 161 14.49 10.91 7.93
CA LYS A 161 14.09 10.32 9.22
C LYS A 161 13.10 9.17 9.06
N ALA A 162 12.40 9.11 7.94
CA ALA A 162 11.55 7.97 7.60
C ALA A 162 12.40 6.81 7.07
N GLY A 163 11.92 5.59 7.27
CA GLY A 163 12.58 4.38 6.85
C GLY A 163 12.79 4.27 5.33
N LYS A 164 13.56 3.29 4.91
CA LYS A 164 13.85 3.03 3.50
C LYS A 164 12.58 2.71 2.70
N THR A 165 12.59 3.03 1.41
CA THR A 165 11.55 2.57 0.50
C THR A 165 11.71 1.08 0.24
N LEU A 166 10.78 0.25 0.71
CA LEU A 166 10.83 -1.19 0.46
C LEU A 166 10.63 -1.53 -1.02
N PRO A 167 11.12 -2.70 -1.48
CA PRO A 167 10.96 -3.16 -2.86
C PRO A 167 9.48 -3.28 -3.28
N PRO A 168 9.17 -3.17 -4.60
CA PRO A 168 7.79 -3.12 -5.06
C PRO A 168 7.03 -4.45 -4.98
N GLN A 169 7.70 -5.59 -5.00
CA GLN A 169 7.07 -6.91 -5.11
C GLN A 169 6.14 -7.27 -3.95
N GLY A 170 6.31 -6.65 -2.78
CA GLY A 170 5.43 -6.86 -1.64
C GLY A 170 4.17 -5.98 -1.64
N LEU A 171 4.01 -5.06 -2.60
CA LEU A 171 2.93 -4.08 -2.60
C LEU A 171 1.72 -4.55 -3.42
N TYR A 172 0.54 -4.46 -2.81
CA TYR A 172 -0.75 -4.80 -3.42
C TYR A 172 -1.73 -3.63 -3.30
N LEU A 173 -2.43 -3.31 -4.39
CA LEU A 173 -3.67 -2.54 -4.34
C LEU A 173 -4.80 -3.55 -4.09
N VAL A 174 -5.35 -3.54 -2.87
CA VAL A 174 -6.35 -4.53 -2.40
C VAL A 174 -7.75 -4.12 -2.83
N LYS A 175 -8.07 -2.83 -2.65
CA LYS A 175 -9.41 -2.30 -2.90
C LYS A 175 -9.36 -0.83 -3.34
N VAL A 176 -10.28 -0.46 -4.21
CA VAL A 176 -10.61 0.94 -4.56
C VAL A 176 -12.10 1.08 -4.42
N GLU A 177 -12.57 2.08 -3.67
CA GLU A 177 -13.97 2.41 -3.54
C GLU A 177 -14.27 3.73 -4.25
N TYR A 178 -15.34 3.74 -5.01
CA TYR A 178 -15.83 4.89 -5.76
C TYR A 178 -17.06 5.50 -5.09
N ALA A 179 -17.37 6.75 -5.49
CA ALA A 179 -18.56 7.45 -5.02
C ALA A 179 -19.82 6.87 -5.65
#